data_a0d3217c8a9c78abb242a368fbdc3866
#
_entry.id   a0d3217c8a9c78abb242a368fbdc3866
#
_cell.length_a   1.000
_cell.length_b   1.000
_cell.length_c   1.000
_cell.angle_alpha   90.00
_cell.angle_beta   90.00
_cell.angle_gamma   90.00
#
_symmetry.space_group_name_H-M   'P 1'
#
loop_
_entity.id
_entity.type
_entity.pdbx_description
1 polymer ?
#
loop_
_entity_poly.entity_id
_entity_poly.type
_entity_poly.pdbx_seq_one_letter_code
_entity_poly.pdbx_strand_id
1 'polypeptide(L)'
;MSENIKKTSLGITGMTCAACSNKVEKNLNKLDEVNANVNPSTEKATIEYNPNVTSLEDIANTIQKTGYGVLTEKVDLDVMGMTCAACSNKIEKVLNRISGVNKATVNLTTESATVEYNPDMTSVDEFQQRIKNLGYEAQPKKEASEKSSQKEKQLKRQLIKLVVSAVLAAPLLMTMFVHLFGIQIPHIFMNPWFQFVLATPVQFVIGWQFYVGAYKNLRNGSANMDVLVALGTSAAFFYSIYESIKWLINTNYEPHLYFETSAVLITLILFGKYLEARAKTQTTNALSKLLNLQAKEARILRNGEETMVPLSEVKEGDYLVIKPGEKIPVDGKIIKGMTSIDESMLTGESIPVEKMQNDNVIGSTMNKNGAITVEATKVGKDTALASIVKVVEEAQGSKAPIQRLADIISGYFVPIVVGIAIFTFIIWISLVQPGQFEPALVAAIAVLVIACPCALGLATPTSIMVGTGKAAENGILFKGGEHIEGTHAINTVVLDKTGTITNGTPEVTDFSGDDQTLQLLASAEKGSEHPLAEAIVSYAKEKSLEFLEVDHFEAIPGRGINATIDGKELFVGNRKLMSEKGIQTNEAETNLAQFEKE
;
A
#
# COMPACT_ATOMS: atom_id res chain seq x y z
N MET A 1 -15.22 50.12 8.94
CA MET A 1 -15.06 48.91 8.13
C MET A 1 -14.31 47.92 8.99
N SER A 2 -14.97 46.95 9.58
CA SER A 2 -14.30 45.91 10.37
C SER A 2 -13.54 44.99 9.42
N GLU A 3 -12.22 45.14 9.44
CA GLU A 3 -11.30 44.29 8.69
C GLU A 3 -11.54 42.83 9.12
N ASN A 4 -11.80 41.98 8.14
CA ASN A 4 -12.02 40.54 8.33
C ASN A 4 -10.65 39.85 8.48
N ILE A 5 -9.86 40.26 9.49
CA ILE A 5 -8.54 39.72 9.78
C ILE A 5 -8.72 38.36 10.46
N LYS A 6 -8.16 37.33 9.86
CA LYS A 6 -8.07 35.99 10.45
C LYS A 6 -6.67 35.78 11.03
N LYS A 7 -6.63 35.13 12.20
CA LYS A 7 -5.41 34.69 12.84
C LYS A 7 -5.27 33.16 12.71
N THR A 8 -4.13 32.70 12.23
CA THR A 8 -3.81 31.29 12.09
C THR A 8 -2.38 31.00 12.54
N SER A 9 -2.07 29.74 12.77
CA SER A 9 -0.72 29.28 13.06
C SER A 9 -0.36 28.18 12.08
N LEU A 10 0.82 28.27 11.43
CA LEU A 10 1.33 27.24 10.52
C LEU A 10 2.63 26.67 11.05
N GLY A 11 2.73 25.35 11.15
CA GLY A 11 3.96 24.63 11.43
C GLY A 11 4.93 24.73 10.24
N ILE A 12 6.21 25.06 10.50
CA ILE A 12 7.25 25.22 9.48
C ILE A 12 8.36 24.21 9.74
N THR A 13 8.71 23.43 8.74
CA THR A 13 9.79 22.43 8.82
C THR A 13 11.07 22.94 8.16
N GLY A 14 12.22 22.47 8.68
CA GLY A 14 13.54 22.81 8.12
C GLY A 14 14.17 24.08 8.66
N MET A 15 13.60 24.73 9.69
CA MET A 15 14.23 25.86 10.38
C MET A 15 15.22 25.34 11.44
N THR A 16 16.47 25.80 11.38
CA THR A 16 17.53 25.38 12.32
C THR A 16 18.08 26.52 13.17
N CYS A 17 17.73 27.77 12.88
CA CYS A 17 18.29 28.94 13.55
C CYS A 17 17.38 30.16 13.41
N ALA A 18 17.64 31.19 14.26
CA ALA A 18 16.92 32.46 14.24
C ALA A 18 17.03 33.22 12.89
N ALA A 19 18.12 33.04 12.15
CA ALA A 19 18.23 33.64 10.82
C ALA A 19 17.24 33.01 9.81
N CYS A 20 16.91 31.71 9.99
CA CYS A 20 15.92 31.01 9.19
C CYS A 20 14.52 31.58 9.44
N SER A 21 14.13 31.71 10.70
CA SER A 21 12.82 32.27 11.07
C SER A 21 12.66 33.73 10.60
N ASN A 22 13.68 34.56 10.76
CA ASN A 22 13.68 35.93 10.28
C ASN A 22 13.52 36.02 8.73
N LYS A 23 14.13 35.09 8.00
CA LYS A 23 13.99 35.03 6.53
C LYS A 23 12.57 34.70 6.11
N VAL A 24 11.94 33.72 6.75
CA VAL A 24 10.54 33.35 6.50
C VAL A 24 9.62 34.50 6.87
N GLU A 25 9.74 35.05 8.07
CA GLU A 25 8.95 36.19 8.57
C GLU A 25 9.00 37.37 7.63
N LYS A 26 10.21 37.79 7.22
CA LYS A 26 10.41 38.88 6.27
C LYS A 26 9.74 38.64 4.93
N ASN A 27 9.69 37.41 4.43
CA ASN A 27 9.06 37.11 3.15
C ASN A 27 7.53 37.00 3.28
N LEU A 28 7.02 36.52 4.40
CA LEU A 28 5.59 36.50 4.68
C LEU A 28 5.03 37.93 4.84
N ASN A 29 5.75 38.81 5.53
CA ASN A 29 5.38 40.19 5.73
C ASN A 29 5.52 41.09 4.46
N LYS A 30 5.95 40.51 3.34
CA LYS A 30 5.87 41.16 2.02
C LYS A 30 4.55 40.92 1.30
N LEU A 31 3.76 39.96 1.76
CA LEU A 31 2.44 39.71 1.21
C LEU A 31 1.47 40.80 1.67
N ASP A 32 0.54 41.15 0.81
CA ASP A 32 -0.43 42.19 1.07
C ASP A 32 -1.37 41.78 2.23
N GLU A 33 -1.52 42.68 3.20
CA GLU A 33 -2.35 42.49 4.40
C GLU A 33 -2.02 41.23 5.21
N VAL A 34 -0.74 40.86 5.30
CA VAL A 34 -0.20 39.77 6.10
C VAL A 34 0.74 40.34 7.18
N ASN A 35 0.49 39.96 8.43
CA ASN A 35 1.38 40.21 9.57
C ASN A 35 1.75 38.86 10.21
N ALA A 36 2.98 38.43 10.00
CA ALA A 36 3.49 37.14 10.45
C ALA A 36 4.60 37.30 11.47
N ASN A 37 4.57 36.49 12.51
CA ASN A 37 5.64 36.33 13.49
C ASN A 37 6.07 34.86 13.54
N VAL A 38 7.34 34.57 13.31
CA VAL A 38 7.89 33.22 13.22
C VAL A 38 8.77 32.88 14.41
N ASN A 39 8.35 31.91 15.20
CA ASN A 39 9.07 31.45 16.36
C ASN A 39 9.94 30.22 16.04
N PRO A 40 11.27 30.30 16.07
CA PRO A 40 12.15 29.18 15.74
C PRO A 40 12.13 28.07 16.79
N SER A 41 11.79 28.38 18.08
CA SER A 41 11.76 27.35 19.13
C SER A 41 10.53 26.46 19.09
N THR A 42 9.41 26.99 18.59
CA THR A 42 8.16 26.24 18.43
C THR A 42 7.96 25.77 16.98
N GLU A 43 8.85 26.18 16.08
CA GLU A 43 8.76 25.91 14.64
C GLU A 43 7.41 26.32 14.02
N LYS A 44 6.80 27.41 14.56
CA LYS A 44 5.49 27.90 14.11
C LYS A 44 5.55 29.36 13.66
N ALA A 45 4.80 29.65 12.60
CA ALA A 45 4.46 31.01 12.20
C ALA A 45 3.05 31.34 12.67
N THR A 46 2.90 32.36 13.48
CA THR A 46 1.61 32.96 13.81
C THR A 46 1.35 34.08 12.82
N ILE A 47 0.22 34.00 12.10
CA ILE A 47 -0.05 34.83 10.94
C ILE A 47 -1.44 35.47 11.09
N GLU A 48 -1.49 36.78 10.99
CA GLU A 48 -2.71 37.56 10.88
C GLU A 48 -2.82 38.03 9.41
N TYR A 49 -3.94 37.75 8.75
CA TYR A 49 -4.10 38.03 7.35
C TYR A 49 -5.56 38.29 6.97
N ASN A 50 -5.78 39.01 5.89
CA ASN A 50 -7.11 39.20 5.28
C ASN A 50 -7.36 38.14 4.21
N PRO A 51 -8.32 37.19 4.42
CA PRO A 51 -8.56 36.11 3.49
C PRO A 51 -9.17 36.54 2.14
N ASN A 52 -9.60 37.79 2.04
CA ASN A 52 -10.09 38.37 0.78
C ASN A 52 -8.95 38.89 -0.11
N VAL A 53 -7.74 39.10 0.44
CA VAL A 53 -6.56 39.66 -0.24
C VAL A 53 -5.49 38.58 -0.44
N THR A 54 -5.14 37.87 0.65
CA THR A 54 -4.13 36.81 0.62
C THR A 54 -4.71 35.51 1.14
N SER A 55 -4.56 34.42 0.39
CA SER A 55 -5.02 33.10 0.80
C SER A 55 -3.98 32.37 1.67
N LEU A 56 -4.42 31.39 2.47
CA LEU A 56 -3.52 30.49 3.21
C LEU A 56 -2.59 29.71 2.27
N GLU A 57 -3.04 29.43 1.07
CA GLU A 57 -2.26 28.76 0.04
C GLU A 57 -1.10 29.65 -0.46
N ASP A 58 -1.31 30.95 -0.64
CA ASP A 58 -0.27 31.91 -1.00
C ASP A 58 0.78 32.03 0.10
N ILE A 59 0.35 32.01 1.35
CA ILE A 59 1.22 32.00 2.53
C ILE A 59 2.08 30.73 2.56
N ALA A 60 1.48 29.56 2.41
CA ALA A 60 2.18 28.27 2.37
C ALA A 60 3.17 28.20 1.20
N ASN A 61 2.76 28.65 0.01
CA ASN A 61 3.62 28.72 -1.17
C ASN A 61 4.81 29.67 -0.97
N THR A 62 4.63 30.76 -0.24
CA THR A 62 5.71 31.71 0.06
C THR A 62 6.72 31.09 1.02
N ILE A 63 6.29 30.31 2.03
CA ILE A 63 7.19 29.54 2.89
C ILE A 63 8.02 28.57 2.06
N GLN A 64 7.39 27.82 1.17
CA GLN A 64 8.06 26.84 0.30
C GLN A 64 9.06 27.51 -0.67
N LYS A 65 8.69 28.62 -1.30
CA LYS A 65 9.59 29.42 -2.17
C LYS A 65 10.78 29.99 -1.41
N THR A 66 10.64 30.20 -0.10
CA THR A 66 11.74 30.66 0.77
C THR A 66 12.74 29.55 1.10
N GLY A 67 12.41 28.28 0.75
CA GLY A 67 13.26 27.11 0.92
C GLY A 67 12.96 26.31 2.19
N TYR A 68 11.79 26.51 2.81
CA TYR A 68 11.33 25.79 4.01
C TYR A 68 10.06 25.00 3.71
N GLY A 69 9.81 23.91 4.46
CA GLY A 69 8.59 23.13 4.35
C GLY A 69 7.48 23.65 5.26
N VAL A 70 6.25 23.38 4.91
CA VAL A 70 5.09 23.53 5.80
C VAL A 70 4.80 22.16 6.40
N LEU A 71 4.42 22.12 7.69
CA LEU A 71 4.09 20.86 8.36
C LEU A 71 2.97 20.14 7.59
N THR A 72 3.20 18.88 7.27
CA THR A 72 2.22 18.03 6.59
C THR A 72 2.04 16.73 7.36
N GLU A 73 0.80 16.32 7.47
CA GLU A 73 0.42 15.02 8.00
C GLU A 73 -0.16 14.15 6.88
N LYS A 74 -0.09 12.85 7.08
CA LYS A 74 -0.65 11.88 6.15
C LYS A 74 -1.72 11.06 6.87
N VAL A 75 -2.91 11.00 6.29
CA VAL A 75 -4.00 10.18 6.80
C VAL A 75 -4.49 9.21 5.73
N ASP A 76 -4.72 7.98 6.15
CA ASP A 76 -5.36 6.95 5.34
C ASP A 76 -6.80 6.76 5.79
N LEU A 77 -7.72 6.84 4.83
CA LEU A 77 -9.15 6.65 5.02
C LEU A 77 -9.62 5.42 4.23
N ASP A 78 -10.45 4.60 4.85
CA ASP A 78 -11.22 3.58 4.16
C ASP A 78 -12.44 4.22 3.51
N VAL A 79 -12.59 4.09 2.19
CA VAL A 79 -13.67 4.71 1.42
C VAL A 79 -14.56 3.62 0.84
N MET A 80 -15.80 3.54 1.35
CA MET A 80 -16.76 2.52 0.98
C MET A 80 -17.74 3.01 -0.09
N GLY A 81 -18.21 2.09 -0.93
CA GLY A 81 -19.26 2.35 -1.93
C GLY A 81 -18.74 2.81 -3.29
N MET A 82 -17.43 2.82 -3.52
CA MET A 82 -16.85 3.02 -4.85
C MET A 82 -17.08 1.78 -5.72
N THR A 83 -17.64 1.96 -6.92
CA THR A 83 -17.96 0.85 -7.83
C THR A 83 -17.11 0.84 -9.11
N CYS A 84 -16.43 1.94 -9.41
CA CYS A 84 -15.64 2.09 -10.64
C CYS A 84 -14.59 3.19 -10.53
N ALA A 85 -13.68 3.24 -11.50
CA ALA A 85 -12.62 4.23 -11.59
C ALA A 85 -13.14 5.68 -11.62
N ALA A 86 -14.29 5.94 -12.24
CA ALA A 86 -14.90 7.27 -12.23
C ALA A 86 -15.27 7.75 -10.82
N CYS A 87 -15.66 6.83 -9.92
CA CYS A 87 -15.95 7.14 -8.52
C CYS A 87 -14.68 7.58 -7.78
N SER A 88 -13.59 6.78 -7.88
CA SER A 88 -12.33 7.10 -7.21
C SER A 88 -11.72 8.41 -7.72
N ASN A 89 -11.76 8.67 -9.04
CA ASN A 89 -11.29 9.91 -9.63
C ASN A 89 -12.08 11.14 -9.18
N LYS A 90 -13.39 11.00 -9.03
CA LYS A 90 -14.23 12.08 -8.54
C LYS A 90 -13.88 12.47 -7.11
N ILE A 91 -13.74 11.48 -6.24
CA ILE A 91 -13.35 11.70 -4.84
C ILE A 91 -11.96 12.33 -4.77
N GLU A 92 -11.01 11.79 -5.53
CA GLU A 92 -9.63 12.31 -5.60
C GLU A 92 -9.59 13.78 -6.04
N LYS A 93 -10.34 14.15 -7.08
CA LYS A 93 -10.45 15.54 -7.54
C LYS A 93 -11.06 16.47 -6.48
N VAL A 94 -12.06 16.00 -5.73
CA VAL A 94 -12.70 16.81 -4.69
C VAL A 94 -11.75 17.01 -3.51
N LEU A 95 -11.04 15.96 -3.08
CA LEU A 95 -10.07 16.05 -1.99
C LEU A 95 -8.90 16.96 -2.35
N ASN A 96 -8.34 16.85 -3.56
CA ASN A 96 -7.25 17.71 -4.03
C ASN A 96 -7.64 19.19 -4.24
N ARG A 97 -8.94 19.54 -4.17
CA ARG A 97 -9.43 20.93 -4.23
C ARG A 97 -9.64 21.55 -2.84
N ILE A 98 -9.46 20.79 -1.78
CA ILE A 98 -9.59 21.30 -0.41
C ILE A 98 -8.33 22.10 -0.09
N SER A 99 -8.51 23.33 0.37
CA SER A 99 -7.38 24.16 0.82
C SER A 99 -6.65 23.47 1.98
N GLY A 100 -5.32 23.40 1.90
CA GLY A 100 -4.51 22.67 2.88
C GLY A 100 -4.22 21.20 2.52
N VAL A 101 -4.78 20.66 1.45
CA VAL A 101 -4.42 19.35 0.92
C VAL A 101 -3.30 19.50 -0.10
N ASN A 102 -2.16 18.88 0.18
CA ASN A 102 -1.02 18.86 -0.75
C ASN A 102 -1.23 17.82 -1.85
N LYS A 103 -1.66 16.63 -1.46
CA LYS A 103 -1.91 15.52 -2.38
C LYS A 103 -2.91 14.56 -1.78
N ALA A 104 -3.94 14.24 -2.54
CA ALA A 104 -4.83 13.14 -2.23
C ALA A 104 -4.78 12.11 -3.36
N THR A 105 -4.71 10.83 -3.00
CA THR A 105 -4.75 9.70 -3.93
C THR A 105 -5.84 8.74 -3.47
N VAL A 106 -6.75 8.39 -4.38
CA VAL A 106 -7.86 7.47 -4.08
C VAL A 106 -7.73 6.22 -4.91
N ASN A 107 -7.62 5.09 -4.24
CA ASN A 107 -7.45 3.79 -4.88
C ASN A 107 -8.73 2.96 -4.78
N LEU A 108 -9.30 2.61 -5.93
CA LEU A 108 -10.51 1.80 -6.03
C LEU A 108 -10.29 0.37 -5.54
N THR A 109 -9.11 -0.19 -5.76
CA THR A 109 -8.82 -1.60 -5.49
C THR A 109 -8.63 -1.88 -4.01
N THR A 110 -7.92 -0.96 -3.32
CA THR A 110 -7.73 -1.02 -1.86
C THR A 110 -8.89 -0.40 -1.09
N GLU A 111 -9.82 0.26 -1.81
CA GLU A 111 -10.94 1.01 -1.24
C GLU A 111 -10.48 2.04 -0.21
N SER A 112 -9.38 2.75 -0.51
CA SER A 112 -8.76 3.70 0.40
C SER A 112 -8.47 5.04 -0.28
N ALA A 113 -8.42 6.09 0.54
CA ALA A 113 -7.92 7.40 0.17
C ALA A 113 -6.76 7.77 1.10
N THR A 114 -5.61 8.10 0.51
CA THR A 114 -4.46 8.64 1.23
C THR A 114 -4.44 10.14 1.00
N VAL A 115 -4.48 10.93 2.05
CA VAL A 115 -4.49 12.40 2.00
C VAL A 115 -3.31 12.94 2.77
N GLU A 116 -2.45 13.67 2.07
CA GLU A 116 -1.36 14.45 2.64
C GLU A 116 -1.83 15.90 2.77
N TYR A 117 -1.88 16.41 3.97
CA TYR A 117 -2.52 17.68 4.28
C TYR A 117 -1.81 18.44 5.40
N ASN A 118 -2.10 19.72 5.49
CA ASN A 118 -1.67 20.55 6.61
C ASN A 118 -2.76 20.53 7.70
N PRO A 119 -2.47 20.02 8.92
CA PRO A 119 -3.45 19.90 9.99
C PRO A 119 -3.91 21.26 10.55
N ASP A 120 -3.13 22.32 10.35
CA ASP A 120 -3.49 23.68 10.75
C ASP A 120 -4.49 24.34 9.77
N MET A 121 -4.67 23.78 8.54
CA MET A 121 -5.52 24.33 7.48
C MET A 121 -6.81 23.53 7.26
N THR A 122 -6.80 22.23 7.45
CA THR A 122 -7.95 21.34 7.23
C THR A 122 -7.90 20.13 8.17
N SER A 123 -8.96 19.37 8.24
CA SER A 123 -9.08 18.24 9.17
C SER A 123 -9.64 16.98 8.50
N VAL A 124 -9.43 15.84 9.14
CA VAL A 124 -9.95 14.54 8.71
C VAL A 124 -11.47 14.55 8.60
N ASP A 125 -12.16 15.25 9.51
CA ASP A 125 -13.62 15.36 9.50
C ASP A 125 -14.12 16.07 8.23
N GLU A 126 -13.40 17.09 7.75
CA GLU A 126 -13.74 17.76 6.49
C GLU A 126 -13.62 16.80 5.30
N PHE A 127 -12.58 15.96 5.26
CA PHE A 127 -12.44 14.95 4.20
C PHE A 127 -13.61 13.99 4.21
N GLN A 128 -13.97 13.46 5.39
CA GLN A 128 -15.11 12.55 5.54
C GLN A 128 -16.41 13.21 5.09
N GLN A 129 -16.63 14.46 5.45
CA GLN A 129 -17.82 15.20 5.07
C GLN A 129 -17.91 15.47 3.55
N ARG A 130 -16.79 15.83 2.92
CA ARG A 130 -16.70 16.00 1.46
C ARG A 130 -16.99 14.69 0.72
N ILE A 131 -16.43 13.58 1.19
CA ILE A 131 -16.68 12.25 0.63
C ILE A 131 -18.15 11.84 0.83
N LYS A 132 -18.72 12.10 2.00
CA LYS A 132 -20.12 11.83 2.31
C LYS A 132 -21.08 12.63 1.41
N ASN A 133 -20.77 13.89 1.13
CA ASN A 133 -21.56 14.74 0.23
C ASN A 133 -21.60 14.20 -1.22
N LEU A 134 -20.58 13.43 -1.62
CA LEU A 134 -20.54 12.70 -2.89
C LEU A 134 -21.33 11.37 -2.85
N GLY A 135 -21.88 11.00 -1.68
CA GLY A 135 -22.66 9.77 -1.48
C GLY A 135 -21.84 8.53 -1.17
N TYR A 136 -20.59 8.70 -0.73
CA TYR A 136 -19.71 7.63 -0.26
C TYR A 136 -19.48 7.73 1.24
N GLU A 137 -19.01 6.65 1.86
CA GLU A 137 -18.64 6.64 3.28
C GLU A 137 -17.13 6.61 3.42
N ALA A 138 -16.57 7.43 4.35
CA ALA A 138 -15.17 7.41 4.68
C ALA A 138 -14.99 7.28 6.19
N GLN A 139 -14.06 6.41 6.60
CA GLN A 139 -13.67 6.19 7.99
C GLN A 139 -12.15 6.15 8.09
N PRO A 140 -11.54 6.56 9.23
CA PRO A 140 -10.13 6.29 9.47
C PRO A 140 -9.82 4.83 9.27
N LYS A 141 -8.64 4.54 8.72
CA LYS A 141 -8.23 3.18 8.35
C LYS A 141 -8.30 2.26 9.57
N LYS A 142 -9.07 1.17 9.45
CA LYS A 142 -9.19 0.13 10.48
C LYS A 142 -8.05 -0.87 10.39
N GLU A 143 -7.81 -1.58 11.48
CA GLU A 143 -6.82 -2.66 11.49
C GLU A 143 -7.14 -3.75 10.45
N ALA A 144 -6.10 -4.29 9.85
CA ALA A 144 -6.22 -5.21 8.71
C ALA A 144 -7.02 -6.49 9.03
N SER A 145 -7.05 -6.93 10.29
CA SER A 145 -7.81 -8.09 10.76
C SER A 145 -9.33 -7.89 10.69
N GLU A 146 -9.81 -6.71 11.05
CA GLU A 146 -11.24 -6.36 10.96
C GLU A 146 -11.69 -6.20 9.50
N LYS A 147 -10.80 -5.66 8.66
CA LYS A 147 -11.04 -5.50 7.21
C LYS A 147 -11.22 -6.84 6.49
N SER A 148 -10.42 -7.84 6.81
CA SER A 148 -10.51 -9.17 6.18
C SER A 148 -11.84 -9.85 6.47
N SER A 149 -12.31 -9.78 7.70
CA SER A 149 -13.61 -10.32 8.14
C SER A 149 -14.80 -9.61 7.47
N GLN A 150 -14.74 -8.30 7.29
CA GLN A 150 -15.78 -7.53 6.59
C GLN A 150 -15.83 -7.85 5.09
N LYS A 151 -14.68 -7.96 4.42
CA LYS A 151 -14.59 -8.34 3.00
C LYS A 151 -15.13 -9.74 2.74
N GLU A 152 -14.85 -10.68 3.62
CA GLU A 152 -15.38 -12.05 3.50
C GLU A 152 -16.90 -12.09 3.63
N LYS A 153 -17.48 -11.34 4.58
CA LYS A 153 -18.94 -11.19 4.71
C LYS A 153 -19.57 -10.55 3.48
N GLN A 154 -18.91 -9.56 2.91
CA GLN A 154 -19.37 -8.88 1.69
C GLN A 154 -19.33 -9.83 0.49
N LEU A 155 -18.26 -10.62 0.33
CA LEU A 155 -18.14 -11.63 -0.72
C LEU A 155 -19.24 -12.70 -0.62
N LYS A 156 -19.55 -13.19 0.60
CA LYS A 156 -20.66 -14.12 0.82
C LYS A 156 -22.03 -13.52 0.44
N ARG A 157 -22.26 -12.24 0.76
CA ARG A 157 -23.51 -11.55 0.35
C ARG A 157 -23.61 -11.40 -1.17
N GLN A 158 -22.51 -11.11 -1.85
CA GLN A 158 -22.49 -11.05 -3.32
C GLN A 158 -22.75 -12.41 -3.94
N LEU A 159 -22.18 -13.48 -3.38
CA LEU A 159 -22.43 -14.85 -3.84
C LEU A 159 -23.91 -15.22 -3.70
N ILE A 160 -24.54 -14.91 -2.57
CA ILE A 160 -25.97 -15.18 -2.36
C ILE A 160 -26.82 -14.45 -3.40
N LYS A 161 -26.55 -13.15 -3.64
CA LYS A 161 -27.27 -12.39 -4.68
C LYS A 161 -27.10 -13.00 -6.07
N LEU A 162 -25.88 -13.42 -6.40
CA LEU A 162 -25.57 -14.10 -7.67
C LEU A 162 -26.34 -15.40 -7.81
N VAL A 163 -26.31 -16.26 -6.79
CA VAL A 163 -26.99 -17.57 -6.83
C VAL A 163 -28.51 -17.38 -6.97
N VAL A 164 -29.10 -16.48 -6.19
CA VAL A 164 -30.54 -16.18 -6.30
C VAL A 164 -30.89 -15.63 -7.69
N SER A 165 -30.06 -14.71 -8.22
CA SER A 165 -30.25 -14.18 -9.58
C SER A 165 -30.15 -15.27 -10.64
N ALA A 166 -29.15 -16.15 -10.52
CA ALA A 166 -28.94 -17.26 -11.46
C ALA A 166 -30.10 -18.26 -11.44
N VAL A 167 -30.63 -18.59 -10.27
CA VAL A 167 -31.79 -19.48 -10.14
C VAL A 167 -33.04 -18.89 -10.79
N LEU A 168 -33.28 -17.58 -10.62
CA LEU A 168 -34.41 -16.90 -11.25
C LEU A 168 -34.23 -16.67 -12.75
N ALA A 169 -33.00 -16.45 -13.21
CA ALA A 169 -32.67 -16.24 -14.61
C ALA A 169 -32.55 -17.55 -15.42
N ALA A 170 -32.25 -18.68 -14.78
CA ALA A 170 -32.07 -19.96 -15.47
C ALA A 170 -33.28 -20.41 -16.30
N PRO A 171 -34.54 -20.35 -15.81
CA PRO A 171 -35.72 -20.65 -16.62
C PRO A 171 -35.88 -19.68 -17.80
N LEU A 172 -35.54 -18.41 -17.61
CA LEU A 172 -35.57 -17.39 -18.68
C LEU A 172 -34.48 -17.63 -19.73
N LEU A 173 -33.30 -18.10 -19.32
CA LEU A 173 -32.23 -18.48 -20.25
C LEU A 173 -32.65 -19.64 -21.17
N MET A 174 -33.50 -20.57 -20.68
CA MET A 174 -34.02 -21.66 -21.50
C MET A 174 -34.89 -21.16 -22.66
N THR A 175 -35.62 -20.05 -22.52
CA THR A 175 -36.41 -19.49 -23.63
C THR A 175 -35.52 -19.00 -24.77
N MET A 176 -34.34 -18.49 -24.46
CA MET A 176 -33.34 -18.06 -25.43
C MET A 176 -32.84 -19.26 -26.29
N PHE A 177 -32.66 -20.44 -25.70
CA PHE A 177 -32.28 -21.65 -26.43
C PHE A 177 -33.37 -22.16 -27.40
N VAL A 178 -34.65 -21.90 -27.10
CA VAL A 178 -35.76 -22.17 -28.03
C VAL A 178 -35.59 -21.39 -29.33
N HIS A 179 -35.34 -20.09 -29.19
CA HIS A 179 -35.15 -19.19 -30.34
C HIS A 179 -33.90 -19.51 -31.16
N LEU A 180 -32.81 -19.94 -30.50
CA LEU A 180 -31.53 -20.26 -31.17
C LEU A 180 -31.47 -21.65 -31.76
N PHE A 181 -32.04 -22.66 -31.11
CA PHE A 181 -31.86 -24.07 -31.45
C PHE A 181 -33.17 -24.82 -31.78
N GLY A 182 -34.33 -24.14 -31.67
CA GLY A 182 -35.63 -24.76 -31.94
C GLY A 182 -36.05 -25.85 -30.93
N ILE A 183 -35.48 -25.83 -29.70
CA ILE A 183 -35.76 -26.82 -28.66
C ILE A 183 -37.16 -26.58 -28.11
N GLN A 184 -38.02 -27.62 -28.09
CA GLN A 184 -39.34 -27.50 -27.46
C GLN A 184 -39.24 -27.49 -25.95
N ILE A 185 -39.74 -26.43 -25.31
CA ILE A 185 -39.85 -26.30 -23.87
C ILE A 185 -41.31 -26.20 -23.44
N PRO A 186 -41.66 -26.48 -22.18
CA PRO A 186 -43.04 -26.32 -21.69
C PRO A 186 -43.56 -24.90 -21.92
N HIS A 187 -44.80 -24.77 -22.41
CA HIS A 187 -45.45 -23.51 -22.77
C HIS A 187 -45.50 -22.50 -21.63
N ILE A 188 -45.41 -22.94 -20.36
CA ILE A 188 -45.41 -22.05 -19.20
C ILE A 188 -44.23 -21.07 -19.23
N PHE A 189 -43.05 -21.49 -19.74
CA PHE A 189 -41.85 -20.63 -19.83
C PHE A 189 -41.99 -19.54 -20.91
N MET A 190 -42.88 -19.75 -21.89
CA MET A 190 -43.19 -18.78 -22.96
C MET A 190 -44.26 -17.79 -22.52
N ASN A 191 -44.90 -17.98 -21.36
CA ASN A 191 -45.94 -17.08 -20.88
C ASN A 191 -45.34 -15.74 -20.43
N PRO A 192 -45.77 -14.57 -20.98
CA PRO A 192 -45.21 -13.27 -20.65
C PRO A 192 -45.25 -12.93 -19.17
N TRP A 193 -46.34 -13.29 -18.49
CA TRP A 193 -46.53 -12.99 -17.07
C TRP A 193 -45.64 -13.89 -16.18
N PHE A 194 -45.39 -15.12 -16.59
CA PHE A 194 -44.44 -15.98 -15.89
C PHE A 194 -43.03 -15.41 -15.98
N GLN A 195 -42.60 -14.96 -17.15
CA GLN A 195 -41.29 -14.30 -17.34
C GLN A 195 -41.21 -13.00 -16.56
N PHE A 196 -42.27 -12.18 -16.56
CA PHE A 196 -42.35 -10.96 -15.76
C PHE A 196 -42.14 -11.21 -14.26
N VAL A 197 -42.80 -12.23 -13.70
CA VAL A 197 -42.68 -12.57 -12.27
C VAL A 197 -41.23 -12.99 -11.91
N LEU A 198 -40.55 -13.73 -12.78
CA LEU A 198 -39.15 -14.14 -12.56
C LEU A 198 -38.18 -12.98 -12.77
N ALA A 199 -38.37 -12.15 -13.77
CA ALA A 199 -37.47 -11.04 -14.08
C ALA A 199 -37.57 -9.87 -13.10
N THR A 200 -38.76 -9.60 -12.56
CA THR A 200 -39.02 -8.44 -11.66
C THR A 200 -38.11 -8.45 -10.41
N PRO A 201 -37.95 -9.54 -9.66
CA PRO A 201 -37.05 -9.57 -8.52
C PRO A 201 -35.58 -9.36 -8.94
N VAL A 202 -35.19 -9.92 -10.09
CA VAL A 202 -33.83 -9.73 -10.61
C VAL A 202 -33.58 -8.26 -10.96
N GLN A 203 -34.53 -7.62 -11.65
CA GLN A 203 -34.42 -6.24 -12.09
C GLN A 203 -34.43 -5.23 -10.94
N PHE A 204 -35.41 -5.33 -10.02
CA PHE A 204 -35.67 -4.27 -9.03
C PHE A 204 -35.23 -4.59 -7.62
N VAL A 205 -34.97 -5.85 -7.26
CA VAL A 205 -34.43 -6.19 -5.94
C VAL A 205 -32.94 -6.43 -6.02
N ILE A 206 -32.52 -7.36 -6.87
CA ILE A 206 -31.09 -7.72 -7.01
C ILE A 206 -30.36 -6.62 -7.79
N GLY A 207 -30.94 -6.12 -8.87
CA GLY A 207 -30.43 -5.06 -9.74
C GLY A 207 -30.51 -3.65 -9.15
N TRP A 208 -31.17 -3.46 -7.98
CA TRP A 208 -31.36 -2.15 -7.34
C TRP A 208 -30.06 -1.37 -7.16
N GLN A 209 -28.96 -2.08 -6.89
CA GLN A 209 -27.65 -1.47 -6.74
C GLN A 209 -27.20 -0.68 -7.98
N PHE A 210 -27.58 -1.10 -9.19
CA PHE A 210 -27.24 -0.39 -10.43
C PHE A 210 -28.04 0.92 -10.56
N TYR A 211 -29.30 0.94 -10.12
CA TYR A 211 -30.09 2.16 -10.09
C TYR A 211 -29.54 3.18 -9.10
N VAL A 212 -29.18 2.72 -7.89
CA VAL A 212 -28.55 3.59 -6.88
C VAL A 212 -27.21 4.13 -7.37
N GLY A 213 -26.38 3.28 -7.98
CA GLY A 213 -25.10 3.68 -8.57
C GLY A 213 -25.29 4.67 -9.71
N ALA A 214 -26.22 4.41 -10.63
CA ALA A 214 -26.56 5.31 -11.74
C ALA A 214 -27.02 6.68 -11.25
N TYR A 215 -27.96 6.72 -10.31
CA TYR A 215 -28.47 7.96 -9.74
C TYR A 215 -27.36 8.81 -9.07
N LYS A 216 -26.54 8.18 -8.24
CA LYS A 216 -25.42 8.86 -7.57
C LYS A 216 -24.44 9.46 -8.57
N ASN A 217 -24.07 8.70 -9.60
CA ASN A 217 -23.11 9.17 -10.60
C ASN A 217 -23.68 10.28 -11.48
N LEU A 218 -24.91 10.16 -11.97
CA LEU A 218 -25.58 11.18 -12.78
C LEU A 218 -25.76 12.48 -11.98
N ARG A 219 -26.20 12.41 -10.71
CA ARG A 219 -26.28 13.58 -9.84
C ARG A 219 -24.94 14.29 -9.66
N ASN A 220 -23.86 13.55 -9.67
CA ASN A 220 -22.49 14.10 -9.58
C ASN A 220 -21.91 14.53 -10.94
N GLY A 221 -22.71 14.56 -12.01
CA GLY A 221 -22.28 14.96 -13.36
C GLY A 221 -21.29 13.99 -14.00
N SER A 222 -21.34 12.70 -13.63
CA SER A 222 -20.55 11.63 -14.23
C SER A 222 -21.45 10.46 -14.65
N ALA A 223 -21.00 9.68 -15.62
CA ALA A 223 -21.68 8.46 -16.02
C ALA A 223 -20.71 7.28 -15.88
N ASN A 224 -21.23 6.15 -15.43
CA ASN A 224 -20.45 4.93 -15.20
C ASN A 224 -21.18 3.71 -15.76
N MET A 225 -20.60 2.52 -15.55
CA MET A 225 -21.18 1.24 -15.94
C MET A 225 -22.60 1.06 -15.38
N ASP A 226 -22.89 1.50 -14.14
CA ASP A 226 -24.21 1.34 -13.53
C ASP A 226 -25.29 2.08 -14.32
N VAL A 227 -24.94 3.23 -14.94
CA VAL A 227 -25.85 3.99 -15.83
C VAL A 227 -26.17 3.18 -17.09
N LEU A 228 -25.16 2.57 -17.73
CA LEU A 228 -25.36 1.77 -18.93
C LEU A 228 -26.23 0.54 -18.66
N VAL A 229 -25.95 -0.16 -17.56
CA VAL A 229 -26.72 -1.33 -17.12
C VAL A 229 -28.15 -0.96 -16.80
N ALA A 230 -28.37 0.08 -15.98
CA ALA A 230 -29.71 0.52 -15.60
C ALA A 230 -30.53 0.93 -16.82
N LEU A 231 -29.95 1.67 -17.78
CA LEU A 231 -30.64 2.07 -19.00
C LEU A 231 -30.97 0.87 -19.90
N GLY A 232 -29.98 0.03 -20.19
CA GLY A 232 -30.15 -1.11 -21.12
C GLY A 232 -31.13 -2.14 -20.59
N THR A 233 -31.00 -2.55 -19.31
CA THR A 233 -31.90 -3.54 -18.72
C THR A 233 -33.31 -2.99 -18.50
N SER A 234 -33.45 -1.71 -18.15
CA SER A 234 -34.76 -1.07 -18.04
C SER A 234 -35.48 -0.98 -19.40
N ALA A 235 -34.75 -0.61 -20.45
CA ALA A 235 -35.32 -0.55 -21.79
C ALA A 235 -35.85 -1.92 -22.24
N ALA A 236 -35.07 -2.99 -22.06
CA ALA A 236 -35.52 -4.35 -22.36
C ALA A 236 -36.74 -4.77 -21.51
N PHE A 237 -36.69 -4.50 -20.21
CA PHE A 237 -37.77 -4.87 -19.28
C PHE A 237 -39.08 -4.16 -19.56
N PHE A 238 -39.06 -2.81 -19.71
CA PHE A 238 -40.29 -2.02 -19.97
C PHE A 238 -40.84 -2.27 -21.37
N TYR A 239 -39.98 -2.51 -22.37
CA TYR A 239 -40.42 -2.95 -23.69
C TYR A 239 -41.17 -4.28 -23.62
N SER A 240 -40.66 -5.24 -22.85
CA SER A 240 -41.34 -6.53 -22.65
C SER A 240 -42.69 -6.41 -21.94
N ILE A 241 -42.81 -5.45 -21.00
CA ILE A 241 -44.12 -5.13 -20.40
C ILE A 241 -45.09 -4.61 -21.47
N TYR A 242 -44.63 -3.70 -22.34
CA TYR A 242 -45.46 -3.17 -23.42
C TYR A 242 -45.97 -4.27 -24.36
N GLU A 243 -45.11 -5.18 -24.75
CA GLU A 243 -45.44 -6.35 -25.58
C GLU A 243 -46.39 -7.33 -24.84
N SER A 244 -46.20 -7.54 -23.54
CA SER A 244 -47.07 -8.38 -22.71
C SER A 244 -48.48 -7.80 -22.59
N ILE A 245 -48.61 -6.49 -22.53
CA ILE A 245 -49.94 -5.80 -22.52
C ILE A 245 -50.64 -5.95 -23.89
N LYS A 246 -49.91 -5.81 -25.01
CA LYS A 246 -50.47 -6.06 -26.35
C LYS A 246 -50.98 -7.49 -26.49
N TRP A 247 -50.23 -8.49 -26.01
CA TRP A 247 -50.64 -9.88 -25.99
C TRP A 247 -51.92 -10.11 -25.17
N LEU A 248 -52.10 -9.38 -24.04
CA LEU A 248 -53.31 -9.46 -23.23
C LEU A 248 -54.54 -8.91 -23.96
N ILE A 249 -54.35 -7.87 -24.79
CA ILE A 249 -55.43 -7.25 -25.57
C ILE A 249 -55.78 -8.09 -26.81
N ASN A 250 -54.78 -8.72 -27.43
CA ASN A 250 -54.94 -9.57 -28.64
C ASN A 250 -54.16 -10.88 -28.47
N THR A 251 -54.85 -11.92 -28.07
CA THR A 251 -54.27 -13.23 -27.77
C THR A 251 -53.66 -13.94 -29.01
N ASN A 252 -53.98 -13.48 -30.21
CA ASN A 252 -53.35 -13.99 -31.45
C ASN A 252 -52.05 -13.29 -31.81
N TYR A 253 -51.61 -12.32 -30.99
CA TYR A 253 -50.38 -11.59 -31.13
C TYR A 253 -49.25 -12.39 -30.49
N GLU A 254 -48.14 -12.67 -31.20
CA GLU A 254 -46.95 -13.27 -30.65
C GLU A 254 -46.04 -12.16 -30.10
N PRO A 255 -45.85 -12.06 -28.78
CA PRO A 255 -45.07 -10.97 -28.18
C PRO A 255 -43.58 -11.26 -28.28
N HIS A 256 -42.77 -10.26 -28.67
CA HIS A 256 -41.32 -10.32 -28.63
C HIS A 256 -40.84 -9.84 -27.24
N LEU A 257 -40.48 -10.80 -26.40
CA LEU A 257 -40.09 -10.54 -25.01
C LEU A 257 -38.58 -10.49 -24.86
N TYR A 258 -38.10 -9.60 -23.97
CA TYR A 258 -36.70 -9.40 -23.60
C TYR A 258 -36.49 -9.44 -22.08
N PHE A 259 -37.43 -10.05 -21.34
CA PHE A 259 -37.28 -10.26 -19.89
C PHE A 259 -36.06 -11.10 -19.58
N GLU A 260 -35.78 -12.15 -20.39
CA GLU A 260 -34.60 -12.97 -20.28
C GLU A 260 -33.31 -12.14 -20.49
N THR A 261 -33.30 -11.24 -21.48
CA THR A 261 -32.15 -10.37 -21.75
C THR A 261 -31.83 -9.51 -20.54
N SER A 262 -32.86 -8.87 -19.93
CA SER A 262 -32.68 -8.06 -18.72
C SER A 262 -32.13 -8.88 -17.54
N ALA A 263 -32.75 -10.03 -17.23
CA ALA A 263 -32.39 -10.85 -16.08
C ALA A 263 -31.04 -11.56 -16.24
N VAL A 264 -30.77 -12.14 -17.42
CA VAL A 264 -29.50 -12.81 -17.72
C VAL A 264 -28.37 -11.81 -17.70
N LEU A 265 -28.56 -10.61 -18.25
CA LEU A 265 -27.55 -9.56 -18.26
C LEU A 265 -27.14 -9.14 -16.85
N ILE A 266 -28.13 -8.84 -15.99
CA ILE A 266 -27.86 -8.52 -14.59
C ILE A 266 -27.10 -9.65 -13.92
N THR A 267 -27.48 -10.90 -14.16
CA THR A 267 -26.82 -12.08 -13.58
C THR A 267 -25.36 -12.21 -14.04
N LEU A 268 -25.11 -12.01 -15.34
CA LEU A 268 -23.73 -12.06 -15.88
C LEU A 268 -22.87 -10.94 -15.34
N ILE A 269 -23.40 -9.73 -15.18
CA ILE A 269 -22.67 -8.62 -14.58
C ILE A 269 -22.37 -8.90 -13.11
N LEU A 270 -23.32 -9.46 -12.36
CA LEU A 270 -23.09 -9.87 -10.97
C LEU A 270 -22.04 -10.97 -10.86
N PHE A 271 -22.02 -11.92 -11.80
CA PHE A 271 -21.00 -12.95 -11.88
C PHE A 271 -19.61 -12.31 -12.11
N GLY A 272 -19.49 -11.39 -13.07
CA GLY A 272 -18.26 -10.64 -13.29
C GLY A 272 -17.80 -9.87 -12.04
N LYS A 273 -18.71 -9.16 -11.37
CA LYS A 273 -18.42 -8.45 -10.10
C LYS A 273 -18.02 -9.39 -8.95
N TYR A 274 -18.60 -10.57 -8.88
CA TYR A 274 -18.20 -11.58 -7.90
C TYR A 274 -16.78 -12.11 -8.16
N LEU A 275 -16.46 -12.42 -9.42
CA LEU A 275 -15.09 -12.85 -9.80
C LEU A 275 -14.07 -11.75 -9.50
N GLU A 276 -14.42 -10.49 -9.79
CA GLU A 276 -13.63 -9.32 -9.45
C GLU A 276 -13.36 -9.21 -7.94
N ALA A 277 -14.42 -9.27 -7.13
CA ALA A 277 -14.29 -9.19 -5.68
C ALA A 277 -13.48 -10.35 -5.09
N ARG A 278 -13.66 -11.56 -5.64
CA ARG A 278 -12.87 -12.74 -5.26
C ARG A 278 -11.38 -12.57 -5.60
N ALA A 279 -11.07 -12.08 -6.80
CA ALA A 279 -9.69 -11.81 -7.21
C ALA A 279 -9.03 -10.75 -6.30
N LYS A 280 -9.72 -9.64 -6.01
CA LYS A 280 -9.25 -8.61 -5.08
C LYS A 280 -8.98 -9.15 -3.67
N THR A 281 -9.83 -10.04 -3.17
CA THR A 281 -9.65 -10.66 -1.85
C THR A 281 -8.43 -11.57 -1.82
N GLN A 282 -8.20 -12.35 -2.87
CA GLN A 282 -7.03 -13.24 -2.96
C GLN A 282 -5.70 -12.48 -3.04
N THR A 283 -5.66 -11.36 -3.75
CA THR A 283 -4.45 -10.52 -3.88
C THR A 283 -4.11 -9.77 -2.59
N THR A 284 -5.10 -9.44 -1.76
CA THR A 284 -4.87 -8.82 -0.43
C THR A 284 -4.27 -9.82 0.57
N ASN A 285 -4.36 -11.13 0.31
CA ASN A 285 -3.86 -12.16 1.21
C ASN A 285 -2.32 -12.20 1.34
N ALA A 286 -1.56 -11.67 0.37
CA ALA A 286 -0.11 -11.56 0.48
C ALA A 286 0.30 -10.63 1.64
N LEU A 287 -0.36 -9.47 1.76
CA LEU A 287 -0.15 -8.55 2.87
C LEU A 287 -0.62 -9.15 4.21
N SER A 288 -1.75 -9.88 4.20
CA SER A 288 -2.25 -10.58 5.39
C SER A 288 -1.29 -11.67 5.86
N LYS A 289 -0.54 -12.31 4.96
CA LYS A 289 0.51 -13.27 5.35
C LYS A 289 1.64 -12.57 6.11
N LEU A 290 2.12 -11.41 5.64
CA LEU A 290 3.14 -10.64 6.34
C LEU A 290 2.66 -10.22 7.75
N LEU A 291 1.43 -9.75 7.88
CA LEU A 291 0.82 -9.40 9.16
C LEU A 291 0.63 -10.59 10.11
N ASN A 292 0.31 -11.79 9.57
CA ASN A 292 0.19 -13.01 10.34
C ASN A 292 1.54 -13.57 10.85
N LEU A 293 2.66 -12.97 10.43
CA LEU A 293 3.98 -13.29 10.98
C LEU A 293 4.14 -12.75 12.39
N GLN A 294 3.48 -11.66 12.74
CA GLN A 294 3.55 -11.04 14.06
C GLN A 294 2.99 -11.97 15.14
N ALA A 295 3.67 -12.03 16.27
CA ALA A 295 3.16 -12.69 17.46
C ALA A 295 1.88 -11.97 17.95
N LYS A 296 0.91 -12.70 18.49
CA LYS A 296 -0.31 -12.10 19.04
C LYS A 296 -0.15 -11.67 20.49
N GLU A 297 0.72 -12.37 21.21
CA GLU A 297 0.96 -12.20 22.64
C GLU A 297 2.47 -12.18 22.90
N ALA A 298 2.87 -11.58 23.99
CA ALA A 298 4.24 -11.50 24.45
C ALA A 298 4.32 -11.91 25.93
N ARG A 299 5.42 -12.56 26.29
CA ARG A 299 5.71 -12.94 27.68
C ARG A 299 6.62 -11.90 28.29
N ILE A 300 6.06 -11.04 29.15
CA ILE A 300 6.78 -9.95 29.83
C ILE A 300 7.25 -10.42 31.20
N LEU A 301 8.48 -10.06 31.55
CA LEU A 301 9.04 -10.25 32.87
C LEU A 301 8.83 -8.98 33.71
N ARG A 302 7.88 -9.00 34.64
CA ARG A 302 7.62 -7.91 35.58
C ARG A 302 7.83 -8.35 37.01
N ASN A 303 8.66 -7.66 37.77
CA ASN A 303 8.97 -7.99 39.18
C ASN A 303 9.45 -9.45 39.40
N GLY A 304 10.08 -10.07 38.39
CA GLY A 304 10.55 -11.46 38.45
C GLY A 304 9.52 -12.51 38.06
N GLU A 305 8.29 -12.13 37.73
CA GLU A 305 7.24 -13.05 37.29
C GLU A 305 6.98 -12.91 35.77
N GLU A 306 6.81 -14.05 35.10
CA GLU A 306 6.46 -14.11 33.68
C GLU A 306 4.94 -13.98 33.51
N THR A 307 4.49 -12.98 32.78
CA THR A 307 3.07 -12.76 32.47
C THR A 307 2.85 -12.68 30.95
N MET A 308 1.85 -13.40 30.43
CA MET A 308 1.43 -13.26 29.03
C MET A 308 0.52 -12.06 28.89
N VAL A 309 0.85 -11.18 27.95
CA VAL A 309 0.06 -9.99 27.63
C VAL A 309 -0.18 -9.90 26.12
N PRO A 310 -1.27 -9.28 25.67
CA PRO A 310 -1.45 -8.92 24.28
C PRO A 310 -0.29 -8.04 23.79
N LEU A 311 0.13 -8.22 22.52
CA LEU A 311 1.25 -7.46 21.96
C LEU A 311 1.04 -5.94 22.02
N SER A 312 -0.20 -5.47 21.99
CA SER A 312 -0.56 -4.04 22.09
C SER A 312 -0.25 -3.41 23.46
N GLU A 313 -0.01 -4.22 24.49
CA GLU A 313 0.31 -3.75 25.84
C GLU A 313 1.82 -3.70 26.12
N VAL A 314 2.64 -4.18 25.20
CA VAL A 314 4.10 -4.13 25.28
C VAL A 314 4.58 -2.69 25.04
N LYS A 315 5.48 -2.21 25.90
CA LYS A 315 6.08 -0.88 25.83
C LYS A 315 7.58 -0.96 25.64
N GLU A 316 8.16 0.11 25.10
CA GLU A 316 9.61 0.26 25.07
C GLU A 316 10.21 0.14 26.48
N GLY A 317 11.31 -0.61 26.62
CA GLY A 317 11.95 -0.93 27.88
C GLY A 317 11.37 -2.11 28.64
N ASP A 318 10.28 -2.75 28.16
CA ASP A 318 9.78 -4.00 28.75
C ASP A 318 10.76 -5.15 28.47
N TYR A 319 10.96 -6.03 29.46
CA TYR A 319 11.76 -7.24 29.31
C TYR A 319 10.90 -8.41 28.89
N LEU A 320 11.24 -9.04 27.77
CA LEU A 320 10.51 -10.13 27.16
C LEU A 320 11.29 -11.44 27.27
N VAL A 321 10.65 -12.50 27.75
CA VAL A 321 11.24 -13.84 27.79
C VAL A 321 10.76 -14.62 26.55
N ILE A 322 11.71 -15.08 25.74
CA ILE A 322 11.43 -15.76 24.46
C ILE A 322 12.04 -17.16 24.52
N LYS A 323 11.21 -18.19 24.46
CA LYS A 323 11.63 -19.60 24.52
C LYS A 323 11.96 -20.14 23.12
N PRO A 324 12.70 -21.25 23.04
CA PRO A 324 12.93 -21.93 21.77
C PRO A 324 11.61 -22.27 21.04
N GLY A 325 11.56 -22.01 19.74
CA GLY A 325 10.38 -22.22 18.92
C GLY A 325 9.32 -21.10 19.00
N GLU A 326 9.55 -20.06 19.82
CA GLU A 326 8.66 -18.90 19.89
C GLU A 326 9.10 -17.81 18.91
N LYS A 327 8.13 -17.04 18.42
CA LYS A 327 8.40 -15.83 17.63
C LYS A 327 8.82 -14.69 18.54
N ILE A 328 9.76 -13.88 18.08
CA ILE A 328 10.15 -12.64 18.75
C ILE A 328 8.99 -11.65 18.61
N PRO A 329 8.43 -11.13 19.73
CA PRO A 329 7.21 -10.33 19.66
C PRO A 329 7.41 -8.93 19.03
N VAL A 330 8.48 -8.24 19.39
CA VAL A 330 8.83 -6.87 18.98
C VAL A 330 10.33 -6.74 18.74
N ASP A 331 10.78 -5.67 18.11
CA ASP A 331 12.20 -5.41 17.95
C ASP A 331 12.84 -5.10 19.31
N GLY A 332 14.03 -5.64 19.54
CA GLY A 332 14.67 -5.49 20.83
C GLY A 332 16.14 -5.83 20.84
N LYS A 333 16.73 -5.79 22.02
CA LYS A 333 18.13 -6.09 22.29
C LYS A 333 18.24 -7.24 23.29
N ILE A 334 19.05 -8.24 23.01
CA ILE A 334 19.27 -9.38 23.93
C ILE A 334 20.02 -8.88 25.16
N ILE A 335 19.40 -9.04 26.33
CA ILE A 335 20.01 -8.68 27.63
C ILE A 335 20.61 -9.93 28.28
N LYS A 336 20.03 -11.10 28.05
CA LYS A 336 20.49 -12.35 28.62
C LYS A 336 20.22 -13.52 27.69
N GLY A 337 21.17 -14.45 27.60
CA GLY A 337 21.07 -15.66 26.81
C GLY A 337 21.80 -15.56 25.46
N MET A 338 21.80 -16.68 24.75
CA MET A 338 22.39 -16.84 23.41
C MET A 338 21.48 -17.80 22.64
N THR A 339 21.29 -17.53 21.37
CA THR A 339 20.43 -18.34 20.50
C THR A 339 20.79 -18.17 19.03
N SER A 340 20.25 -19.02 18.17
CA SER A 340 20.16 -18.80 16.72
C SER A 340 18.74 -18.38 16.33
N ILE A 341 18.65 -17.35 15.49
CA ILE A 341 17.39 -16.76 15.05
C ILE A 341 17.25 -16.97 13.55
N ASP A 342 16.10 -17.49 13.16
CA ASP A 342 15.71 -17.59 11.76
C ASP A 342 15.08 -16.27 11.32
N GLU A 343 15.85 -15.51 10.56
CA GLU A 343 15.48 -14.21 9.99
C GLU A 343 15.05 -14.35 8.51
N SER A 344 14.92 -15.57 7.98
CA SER A 344 14.66 -15.86 6.55
C SER A 344 13.43 -15.15 5.99
N MET A 345 12.43 -14.89 6.83
CA MET A 345 11.20 -14.21 6.45
C MET A 345 11.40 -12.72 6.13
N LEU A 346 12.48 -12.11 6.62
CA LEU A 346 12.80 -10.70 6.41
C LEU A 346 13.99 -10.53 5.46
N THR A 347 15.01 -11.38 5.61
CA THR A 347 16.26 -11.30 4.86
C THR A 347 16.27 -12.18 3.60
N GLY A 348 15.44 -13.22 3.57
CA GLY A 348 15.47 -14.25 2.53
C GLY A 348 16.56 -15.33 2.73
N GLU A 349 17.44 -15.17 3.72
CA GLU A 349 18.52 -16.11 4.02
C GLU A 349 18.02 -17.26 4.88
N SER A 350 18.20 -18.50 4.42
CA SER A 350 17.69 -19.70 5.10
C SER A 350 18.54 -20.16 6.30
N ILE A 351 19.75 -19.61 6.47
CA ILE A 351 20.66 -19.98 7.56
C ILE A 351 20.32 -19.13 8.79
N PRO A 352 19.99 -19.75 9.94
CA PRO A 352 19.76 -19.01 11.17
C PRO A 352 21.00 -18.25 11.63
N VAL A 353 20.82 -17.02 12.08
CA VAL A 353 21.89 -16.14 12.54
C VAL A 353 22.11 -16.34 14.04
N GLU A 354 23.33 -16.57 14.47
CA GLU A 354 23.68 -16.63 15.89
C GLU A 354 23.64 -15.23 16.50
N LYS A 355 22.96 -15.12 17.65
CA LYS A 355 22.76 -13.89 18.41
C LYS A 355 23.15 -14.09 19.86
N MET A 356 23.90 -13.14 20.37
CA MET A 356 24.43 -13.12 21.73
C MET A 356 23.88 -11.93 22.52
N GLN A 357 24.31 -11.83 23.78
CA GLN A 357 24.00 -10.67 24.62
C GLN A 357 24.50 -9.38 23.94
N ASN A 358 23.66 -8.36 23.95
CA ASN A 358 23.80 -7.06 23.28
C ASN A 358 23.49 -7.04 21.77
N ASP A 359 23.19 -8.15 21.12
CA ASP A 359 22.76 -8.15 19.73
C ASP A 359 21.31 -7.71 19.59
N ASN A 360 21.01 -7.07 18.46
CA ASN A 360 19.67 -6.68 18.11
C ASN A 360 18.89 -7.86 17.51
N VAL A 361 17.62 -7.97 17.86
CA VAL A 361 16.67 -8.93 17.32
C VAL A 361 15.46 -8.22 16.72
N ILE A 362 14.91 -8.80 15.67
CA ILE A 362 13.82 -8.23 14.90
C ILE A 362 12.53 -8.96 15.24
N GLY A 363 11.47 -8.22 15.50
CA GLY A 363 10.14 -8.76 15.73
C GLY A 363 9.65 -9.64 14.59
N SER A 364 8.90 -10.71 14.93
CA SER A 364 8.36 -11.70 13.99
C SER A 364 9.33 -12.74 13.44
N THR A 365 10.62 -12.64 13.74
CA THR A 365 11.61 -13.70 13.47
C THR A 365 11.46 -14.87 14.46
N MET A 366 12.01 -16.04 14.15
CA MET A 366 11.80 -17.26 14.92
C MET A 366 13.03 -17.61 15.76
N ASN A 367 12.87 -17.66 17.06
CA ASN A 367 13.90 -18.16 17.99
C ASN A 367 14.03 -19.68 17.87
N LYS A 368 15.23 -20.21 17.60
CA LYS A 368 15.42 -21.66 17.36
C LYS A 368 15.85 -22.43 18.62
N ASN A 369 16.96 -22.06 19.25
CA ASN A 369 17.67 -22.97 20.16
C ASN A 369 17.65 -22.56 21.64
N GLY A 370 18.05 -21.32 21.95
CA GLY A 370 18.24 -20.84 23.33
C GLY A 370 17.04 -20.06 23.86
N ALA A 371 16.86 -20.04 25.18
CA ALA A 371 15.95 -19.09 25.81
C ALA A 371 16.68 -17.77 26.00
N ILE A 372 16.07 -16.67 25.55
CA ILE A 372 16.64 -15.33 25.62
C ILE A 372 15.73 -14.37 26.37
N THR A 373 16.33 -13.36 27.00
CA THR A 373 15.59 -12.21 27.53
C THR A 373 15.95 -11.00 26.66
N VAL A 374 14.95 -10.35 26.14
CA VAL A 374 15.07 -9.22 25.21
C VAL A 374 14.44 -7.99 25.83
N GLU A 375 15.13 -6.85 25.80
CA GLU A 375 14.58 -5.54 26.10
C GLU A 375 13.94 -4.97 24.83
N ALA A 376 12.66 -4.61 24.90
CA ALA A 376 11.92 -4.03 23.79
C ALA A 376 12.49 -2.64 23.44
N THR A 377 12.97 -2.46 22.22
CA THR A 377 13.52 -1.16 21.73
C THR A 377 12.57 -0.44 20.80
N LYS A 378 11.74 -1.17 20.04
CA LYS A 378 10.70 -0.61 19.18
C LYS A 378 9.43 -1.45 19.27
N VAL A 379 8.30 -0.77 19.42
CA VAL A 379 6.99 -1.42 19.60
C VAL A 379 5.95 -0.89 18.62
N GLY A 380 4.89 -1.65 18.40
CA GLY A 380 3.75 -1.21 17.61
C GLY A 380 4.12 -0.81 16.17
N LYS A 381 3.89 0.45 15.82
CA LYS A 381 4.09 0.99 14.45
C LYS A 381 5.55 1.21 14.08
N ASP A 382 6.45 1.24 15.07
CA ASP A 382 7.86 1.57 14.88
C ASP A 382 8.74 0.34 14.65
N THR A 383 8.16 -0.88 14.73
CA THR A 383 8.86 -2.12 14.44
C THR A 383 9.27 -2.22 12.96
N ALA A 384 10.33 -2.98 12.69
CA ALA A 384 10.82 -3.23 11.33
C ALA A 384 9.74 -3.85 10.44
N LEU A 385 9.00 -4.86 10.93
CA LEU A 385 7.90 -5.46 10.20
C LEU A 385 6.78 -4.44 9.89
N ALA A 386 6.40 -3.60 10.87
CA ALA A 386 5.39 -2.56 10.64
C ALA A 386 5.84 -1.56 9.56
N SER A 387 7.12 -1.21 9.54
CA SER A 387 7.70 -0.35 8.50
C SER A 387 7.65 -1.00 7.11
N ILE A 388 7.96 -2.30 7.00
CA ILE A 388 7.84 -3.07 5.75
C ILE A 388 6.38 -3.09 5.28
N VAL A 389 5.46 -3.44 6.17
CA VAL A 389 4.00 -3.46 5.88
C VAL A 389 3.55 -2.10 5.37
N LYS A 390 3.96 -1.01 6.02
CA LYS A 390 3.63 0.36 5.60
C LYS A 390 4.12 0.69 4.20
N VAL A 391 5.37 0.33 3.85
CA VAL A 391 5.92 0.56 2.50
C VAL A 391 5.11 -0.21 1.46
N VAL A 392 4.75 -1.48 1.72
CA VAL A 392 3.94 -2.29 0.81
C VAL A 392 2.53 -1.71 0.66
N GLU A 393 1.90 -1.26 1.75
CA GLU A 393 0.58 -0.60 1.71
C GLU A 393 0.62 0.70 0.90
N GLU A 394 1.65 1.53 1.10
CA GLU A 394 1.83 2.77 0.34
C GLU A 394 2.04 2.49 -1.15
N ALA A 395 2.83 1.48 -1.49
CA ALA A 395 3.01 1.04 -2.86
C ALA A 395 1.71 0.56 -3.50
N GLN A 396 0.91 -0.24 -2.78
CA GLN A 396 -0.39 -0.70 -3.25
C GLN A 396 -1.43 0.44 -3.34
N GLY A 397 -1.33 1.45 -2.46
CA GLY A 397 -2.17 2.65 -2.47
C GLY A 397 -1.86 3.61 -3.61
N SER A 398 -0.63 3.60 -4.15
CA SER A 398 -0.22 4.47 -5.24
C SER A 398 -0.83 4.06 -6.58
N LYS A 399 -1.06 5.04 -7.46
CA LYS A 399 -1.54 4.79 -8.84
C LYS A 399 -0.37 4.90 -9.83
N ALA A 400 -0.14 3.84 -10.60
CA ALA A 400 0.78 3.86 -11.72
C ALA A 400 0.30 4.82 -12.84
N PRO A 401 1.20 5.38 -13.66
CA PRO A 401 0.84 6.25 -14.79
C PRO A 401 -0.19 5.63 -15.73
N ILE A 402 -0.04 4.35 -16.10
CA ILE A 402 -0.99 3.65 -16.96
C ILE A 402 -2.38 3.51 -16.33
N GLN A 403 -2.46 3.36 -15.00
CA GLN A 403 -3.73 3.32 -14.29
C GLN A 403 -4.44 4.68 -14.36
N ARG A 404 -3.71 5.80 -14.20
CA ARG A 404 -4.26 7.15 -14.34
C ARG A 404 -4.80 7.40 -15.75
N LEU A 405 -4.07 6.93 -16.77
CA LEU A 405 -4.51 7.02 -18.16
C LEU A 405 -5.81 6.22 -18.38
N ALA A 406 -5.88 4.99 -17.88
CA ALA A 406 -7.07 4.15 -17.95
C ALA A 406 -8.29 4.81 -17.26
N ASP A 407 -8.06 5.43 -16.11
CA ASP A 407 -9.09 6.16 -15.36
C ASP A 407 -9.64 7.37 -16.14
N ILE A 408 -8.76 8.13 -16.82
CA ILE A 408 -9.15 9.28 -17.66
C ILE A 408 -9.97 8.80 -18.86
N ILE A 409 -9.50 7.76 -19.57
CA ILE A 409 -10.21 7.18 -20.71
C ILE A 409 -11.59 6.70 -20.28
N SER A 410 -11.71 5.99 -19.16
CA SER A 410 -12.98 5.50 -18.63
C SER A 410 -13.99 6.63 -18.35
N GLY A 411 -13.50 7.80 -17.96
CA GLY A 411 -14.35 8.98 -17.71
C GLY A 411 -15.04 9.54 -18.95
N TYR A 412 -14.40 9.47 -20.11
CA TYR A 412 -14.96 9.92 -21.41
C TYR A 412 -15.70 8.80 -22.14
N PHE A 413 -15.37 7.56 -21.88
CA PHE A 413 -15.85 6.40 -22.62
C PHE A 413 -17.37 6.25 -22.52
N VAL A 414 -17.93 6.33 -21.31
CA VAL A 414 -19.37 6.09 -21.11
C VAL A 414 -20.25 7.13 -21.83
N PRO A 415 -20.01 8.44 -21.75
CA PRO A 415 -20.75 9.44 -22.54
C PRO A 415 -20.66 9.19 -24.05
N ILE A 416 -19.49 8.80 -24.56
CA ILE A 416 -19.29 8.49 -25.99
C ILE A 416 -20.13 7.29 -26.39
N VAL A 417 -20.11 6.22 -25.58
CA VAL A 417 -20.90 5.00 -25.86
C VAL A 417 -22.40 5.29 -25.88
N VAL A 418 -22.89 6.11 -24.93
CA VAL A 418 -24.31 6.55 -24.95
C VAL A 418 -24.62 7.31 -26.25
N GLY A 419 -23.74 8.20 -26.68
CA GLY A 419 -23.88 8.90 -27.95
C GLY A 419 -23.94 7.92 -29.16
N ILE A 420 -23.05 6.93 -29.19
CA ILE A 420 -23.03 5.89 -30.25
C ILE A 420 -24.32 5.07 -30.21
N ALA A 421 -24.82 4.70 -29.03
CA ALA A 421 -26.04 3.92 -28.90
C ALA A 421 -27.28 4.70 -29.43
N ILE A 422 -27.36 6.01 -29.12
CA ILE A 422 -28.41 6.90 -29.65
C ILE A 422 -28.28 7.00 -31.18
N PHE A 423 -27.06 7.17 -31.69
CA PHE A 423 -26.81 7.24 -33.13
C PHE A 423 -27.16 5.92 -33.82
N THR A 424 -26.82 4.78 -33.23
CA THR A 424 -27.19 3.44 -33.72
C THR A 424 -28.71 3.29 -33.77
N PHE A 425 -29.42 3.74 -32.72
CA PHE A 425 -30.88 3.72 -32.71
C PHE A 425 -31.47 4.54 -33.85
N ILE A 426 -30.99 5.75 -34.07
CA ILE A 426 -31.44 6.65 -35.14
C ILE A 426 -31.19 6.04 -36.53
N ILE A 427 -29.99 5.48 -36.77
CA ILE A 427 -29.67 4.84 -38.05
C ILE A 427 -30.59 3.65 -38.29
N TRP A 428 -30.81 2.80 -37.27
CA TRP A 428 -31.61 1.59 -37.41
C TRP A 428 -33.05 1.93 -37.74
N ILE A 429 -33.68 2.85 -37.00
CA ILE A 429 -35.08 3.22 -37.19
C ILE A 429 -35.33 4.06 -38.46
N SER A 430 -34.29 4.74 -38.98
CA SER A 430 -34.41 5.63 -40.13
C SER A 430 -33.97 4.99 -41.46
N LEU A 431 -32.91 4.18 -41.43
CA LEU A 431 -32.23 3.71 -42.63
C LEU A 431 -32.22 2.18 -42.80
N VAL A 432 -31.93 1.43 -41.70
CA VAL A 432 -31.76 -0.05 -41.82
C VAL A 432 -33.10 -0.76 -41.83
N GLN A 433 -33.97 -0.40 -40.90
CA GLN A 433 -35.34 -0.94 -40.81
C GLN A 433 -36.31 0.21 -40.49
N PRO A 434 -36.68 1.02 -41.49
CA PRO A 434 -37.47 2.22 -41.29
C PRO A 434 -38.80 1.97 -40.57
N GLY A 435 -39.00 2.70 -39.44
CA GLY A 435 -40.21 2.62 -38.65
C GLY A 435 -40.32 1.43 -37.69
N GLN A 436 -39.36 0.50 -37.73
CA GLN A 436 -39.31 -0.63 -36.79
C GLN A 436 -38.59 -0.25 -35.51
N PHE A 437 -39.33 -0.05 -34.43
CA PHE A 437 -38.79 0.39 -33.14
C PHE A 437 -37.98 -0.71 -32.43
N GLU A 438 -38.44 -1.96 -32.49
CA GLU A 438 -37.87 -3.10 -31.80
C GLU A 438 -36.40 -3.37 -32.22
N PRO A 439 -36.07 -3.60 -33.51
CA PRO A 439 -34.68 -3.86 -33.93
C PRO A 439 -33.75 -2.69 -33.63
N ALA A 440 -34.27 -1.44 -33.73
CA ALA A 440 -33.52 -0.25 -33.40
C ALA A 440 -33.16 -0.20 -31.90
N LEU A 441 -34.12 -0.55 -31.04
CA LEU A 441 -33.92 -0.61 -29.60
C LEU A 441 -32.91 -1.70 -29.20
N VAL A 442 -33.06 -2.91 -29.78
CA VAL A 442 -32.15 -4.04 -29.54
C VAL A 442 -30.73 -3.70 -29.94
N ALA A 443 -30.53 -3.08 -31.11
CA ALA A 443 -29.20 -2.66 -31.56
C ALA A 443 -28.57 -1.61 -30.61
N ALA A 444 -29.35 -0.64 -30.13
CA ALA A 444 -28.87 0.35 -29.18
C ALA A 444 -28.54 -0.26 -27.82
N ILE A 445 -29.37 -1.18 -27.31
CA ILE A 445 -29.11 -1.91 -26.06
C ILE A 445 -27.83 -2.75 -26.20
N ALA A 446 -27.63 -3.44 -27.32
CA ALA A 446 -26.43 -4.22 -27.55
C ALA A 446 -25.14 -3.36 -27.47
N VAL A 447 -25.16 -2.13 -28.04
CA VAL A 447 -24.04 -1.19 -27.92
C VAL A 447 -23.80 -0.80 -26.46
N LEU A 448 -24.86 -0.45 -25.71
CA LEU A 448 -24.71 -0.05 -24.30
C LEU A 448 -24.12 -1.15 -23.43
N VAL A 449 -24.51 -2.39 -23.69
CA VAL A 449 -24.13 -3.55 -22.88
C VAL A 449 -22.72 -4.00 -23.15
N ILE A 450 -22.34 -4.17 -24.44
CA ILE A 450 -21.03 -4.71 -24.81
C ILE A 450 -19.88 -3.75 -24.47
N ALA A 451 -20.19 -2.46 -24.39
CA ALA A 451 -19.22 -1.41 -24.19
C ALA A 451 -18.77 -1.23 -22.72
N CYS A 452 -19.00 -2.20 -21.83
CA CYS A 452 -18.51 -2.12 -20.45
C CYS A 452 -16.97 -2.25 -20.39
N PRO A 453 -16.22 -1.23 -19.96
CA PRO A 453 -14.77 -1.30 -19.79
C PRO A 453 -14.38 -1.95 -18.46
N CYS A 454 -15.08 -3.00 -18.05
CA CYS A 454 -14.95 -3.59 -16.71
C CYS A 454 -13.54 -4.11 -16.42
N ALA A 455 -12.87 -4.72 -17.41
CA ALA A 455 -11.52 -5.25 -17.26
C ALA A 455 -10.45 -4.17 -17.19
N LEU A 456 -10.63 -3.02 -17.84
CA LEU A 456 -9.65 -1.93 -17.87
C LEU A 456 -9.35 -1.38 -16.48
N GLY A 457 -10.35 -1.23 -15.63
CA GLY A 457 -10.20 -0.72 -14.27
C GLY A 457 -9.57 -1.71 -13.29
N LEU A 458 -9.39 -2.99 -13.68
CA LEU A 458 -8.92 -4.06 -12.81
C LEU A 458 -7.55 -4.61 -13.18
N ALA A 459 -7.25 -4.74 -14.46
CA ALA A 459 -6.06 -5.44 -14.94
C ALA A 459 -4.77 -4.87 -14.34
N THR A 460 -4.57 -3.57 -14.46
CA THR A 460 -3.34 -2.91 -14.00
C THR A 460 -3.21 -2.90 -12.46
N PRO A 461 -4.22 -2.47 -11.67
CA PRO A 461 -4.09 -2.51 -10.21
C PRO A 461 -3.86 -3.92 -9.67
N THR A 462 -4.52 -4.92 -10.23
CA THR A 462 -4.34 -6.32 -9.80
C THR A 462 -2.93 -6.81 -10.09
N SER A 463 -2.39 -6.52 -11.27
CA SER A 463 -1.01 -6.88 -11.64
C SER A 463 0.02 -6.21 -10.71
N ILE A 464 -0.16 -4.93 -10.40
CA ILE A 464 0.72 -4.19 -9.46
C ILE A 464 0.63 -4.79 -8.06
N MET A 465 -0.58 -5.08 -7.56
CA MET A 465 -0.76 -5.68 -6.23
C MET A 465 -0.10 -7.06 -6.12
N VAL A 466 -0.27 -7.92 -7.12
CA VAL A 466 0.36 -9.25 -7.16
C VAL A 466 1.87 -9.11 -7.26
N GLY A 467 2.35 -8.25 -8.15
CA GLY A 467 3.78 -8.01 -8.37
C GLY A 467 4.48 -7.47 -7.12
N THR A 468 3.93 -6.42 -6.50
CA THR A 468 4.48 -5.84 -5.26
C THR A 468 4.40 -6.80 -4.08
N GLY A 469 3.31 -7.56 -3.95
CA GLY A 469 3.15 -8.57 -2.92
C GLY A 469 4.17 -9.69 -3.06
N LYS A 470 4.38 -10.21 -4.28
CA LYS A 470 5.35 -11.27 -4.55
C LYS A 470 6.79 -10.79 -4.37
N ALA A 471 7.08 -9.56 -4.75
CA ALA A 471 8.37 -8.92 -4.51
C ALA A 471 8.66 -8.80 -3.00
N ALA A 472 7.69 -8.34 -2.21
CA ALA A 472 7.81 -8.21 -0.76
C ALA A 472 8.03 -9.57 -0.05
N GLU A 473 7.40 -10.66 -0.52
CA GLU A 473 7.68 -12.03 -0.04
C GLU A 473 9.15 -12.45 -0.25
N ASN A 474 9.85 -11.81 -1.19
CA ASN A 474 11.28 -12.05 -1.49
C ASN A 474 12.20 -10.92 -1.01
N GLY A 475 11.76 -10.09 -0.07
CA GLY A 475 12.56 -8.99 0.48
C GLY A 475 12.69 -7.76 -0.43
N ILE A 476 12.01 -7.72 -1.59
CA ILE A 476 12.07 -6.61 -2.54
C ILE A 476 10.90 -5.66 -2.30
N LEU A 477 11.19 -4.43 -1.88
CA LEU A 477 10.17 -3.44 -1.54
C LEU A 477 10.08 -2.35 -2.60
N PHE A 478 8.93 -2.27 -3.29
CA PHE A 478 8.62 -1.15 -4.19
C PHE A 478 7.95 -0.02 -3.40
N LYS A 479 8.38 1.22 -3.61
CA LYS A 479 7.82 2.43 -2.98
C LYS A 479 6.56 2.96 -3.68
N GLY A 480 6.22 2.44 -4.85
CA GLY A 480 5.03 2.85 -5.60
C GLY A 480 4.81 2.06 -6.88
N GLY A 481 3.58 2.09 -7.39
CA GLY A 481 3.21 1.44 -8.65
C GLY A 481 3.96 1.98 -9.86
N GLU A 482 4.33 3.26 -9.85
CA GLU A 482 5.15 3.88 -10.90
C GLU A 482 6.55 3.26 -11.01
N HIS A 483 7.13 2.82 -9.91
CA HIS A 483 8.45 2.19 -9.92
C HIS A 483 8.40 0.79 -10.53
N ILE A 484 7.36 0.00 -10.23
CA ILE A 484 7.22 -1.32 -10.85
C ILE A 484 6.88 -1.21 -12.35
N GLU A 485 6.07 -0.23 -12.75
CA GLU A 485 5.80 0.05 -14.17
C GLU A 485 7.09 0.49 -14.89
N GLY A 486 7.90 1.36 -14.28
CA GLY A 486 9.13 1.88 -14.88
C GLY A 486 10.23 0.83 -15.08
N THR A 487 10.21 -0.29 -14.35
CA THR A 487 11.26 -1.32 -14.45
C THR A 487 11.40 -1.94 -15.84
N HIS A 488 10.34 -1.99 -16.65
CA HIS A 488 10.40 -2.52 -18.02
C HIS A 488 11.26 -1.67 -18.98
N ALA A 489 11.45 -0.39 -18.68
CA ALA A 489 12.18 0.56 -19.52
C ALA A 489 13.66 0.71 -19.13
N ILE A 490 14.12 -0.01 -18.09
CA ILE A 490 15.51 0.06 -17.62
C ILE A 490 16.43 -0.59 -18.67
N ASN A 491 17.43 0.16 -19.12
CA ASN A 491 18.47 -0.31 -20.03
C ASN A 491 19.88 -0.20 -19.44
N THR A 492 20.03 0.50 -18.31
CA THR A 492 21.30 0.70 -17.64
C THR A 492 21.11 0.51 -16.14
N VAL A 493 22.00 -0.26 -15.51
CA VAL A 493 22.03 -0.48 -14.07
C VAL A 493 23.34 0.08 -13.53
N VAL A 494 23.25 0.98 -12.55
CA VAL A 494 24.40 1.53 -11.84
C VAL A 494 24.40 0.94 -10.42
N LEU A 495 25.44 0.18 -10.10
CA LEU A 495 25.56 -0.49 -8.81
C LEU A 495 26.54 0.29 -7.93
N ASP A 496 26.16 0.51 -6.67
CA ASP A 496 27.10 0.95 -5.65
C ASP A 496 28.05 -0.21 -5.27
N LYS A 497 29.26 0.12 -4.81
CA LYS A 497 30.24 -0.91 -4.45
C LYS A 497 29.90 -1.52 -3.08
N THR A 498 29.87 -0.68 -2.06
CA THR A 498 29.87 -1.12 -0.67
C THR A 498 28.47 -1.57 -0.21
N GLY A 499 28.34 -2.83 0.22
CA GLY A 499 27.05 -3.40 0.64
C GLY A 499 26.09 -3.72 -0.49
N THR A 500 26.50 -3.54 -1.77
CA THR A 500 25.73 -3.90 -2.97
C THR A 500 26.48 -4.93 -3.82
N ILE A 501 27.70 -4.61 -4.27
CA ILE A 501 28.59 -5.56 -4.97
C ILE A 501 29.40 -6.37 -3.96
N THR A 502 29.75 -5.75 -2.84
CA THR A 502 30.47 -6.36 -1.73
C THR A 502 29.55 -6.61 -0.55
N ASN A 503 29.91 -7.51 0.34
CA ASN A 503 29.16 -7.85 1.56
C ASN A 503 29.07 -6.68 2.56
N GLY A 504 29.84 -5.60 2.36
CA GLY A 504 29.84 -4.42 3.25
C GLY A 504 30.64 -4.63 4.55
N THR A 505 31.05 -5.83 4.83
CA THR A 505 31.89 -6.21 5.98
C THR A 505 33.24 -6.68 5.49
N PRO A 506 34.36 -6.21 6.07
CA PRO A 506 35.69 -6.75 5.77
C PRO A 506 35.79 -8.21 6.23
N GLU A 507 36.54 -9.01 5.49
CA GLU A 507 36.89 -10.39 5.85
C GLU A 507 38.38 -10.57 5.73
N VAL A 508 38.95 -11.46 6.54
CA VAL A 508 40.38 -11.85 6.42
C VAL A 508 40.48 -12.90 5.33
N THR A 509 41.08 -12.53 4.18
CA THR A 509 41.33 -13.46 3.07
C THR A 509 42.57 -14.26 3.27
N ASP A 510 43.66 -13.62 3.77
CA ASP A 510 44.97 -14.20 3.92
C ASP A 510 45.58 -13.80 5.25
N PHE A 511 46.21 -14.74 5.88
CA PHE A 511 46.95 -14.55 7.11
C PHE A 511 48.31 -15.25 7.05
N SER A 512 49.36 -14.51 7.29
CA SER A 512 50.74 -15.04 7.34
C SER A 512 51.25 -15.02 8.79
N GLY A 513 51.18 -16.16 9.46
CA GLY A 513 51.57 -16.35 10.86
C GLY A 513 51.10 -17.71 11.39
N ASP A 514 51.43 -18.01 12.62
CA ASP A 514 50.94 -19.20 13.32
C ASP A 514 49.65 -18.90 14.13
N ASP A 515 49.00 -19.93 14.60
CA ASP A 515 47.75 -19.80 15.37
C ASP A 515 47.96 -19.05 16.70
N GLN A 516 49.17 -19.07 17.28
CA GLN A 516 49.49 -18.32 18.48
C GLN A 516 49.56 -16.82 18.19
N THR A 517 50.13 -16.43 17.07
CA THR A 517 50.17 -15.04 16.60
C THR A 517 48.74 -14.53 16.30
N LEU A 518 47.91 -15.36 15.64
CA LEU A 518 46.53 -15.02 15.38
C LEU A 518 45.71 -14.87 16.69
N GLN A 519 45.93 -15.73 17.67
CA GLN A 519 45.32 -15.68 18.98
C GLN A 519 45.63 -14.36 19.71
N LEU A 520 46.92 -13.98 19.73
CA LEU A 520 47.36 -12.70 20.33
C LEU A 520 46.75 -11.50 19.61
N LEU A 521 46.82 -11.51 18.27
CA LEU A 521 46.25 -10.47 17.42
C LEU A 521 44.73 -10.27 17.68
N ALA A 522 43.99 -11.35 17.61
CA ALA A 522 42.53 -11.31 17.80
C ALA A 522 42.13 -10.96 19.24
N SER A 523 42.93 -11.39 20.24
CA SER A 523 42.71 -10.98 21.63
C SER A 523 42.92 -9.48 21.83
N ALA A 524 43.96 -8.91 21.20
CA ALA A 524 44.23 -7.47 21.24
C ALA A 524 43.13 -6.66 20.55
N GLU A 525 42.64 -7.11 19.37
CA GLU A 525 41.61 -6.43 18.60
C GLU A 525 40.19 -6.60 19.17
N LYS A 526 39.97 -7.51 20.11
CA LYS A 526 38.66 -7.72 20.75
C LYS A 526 38.11 -6.47 21.46
N GLY A 527 39.01 -5.57 21.91
CA GLY A 527 38.67 -4.29 22.53
C GLY A 527 38.40 -3.15 21.54
N SER A 528 38.61 -3.36 20.24
CA SER A 528 38.47 -2.35 19.19
C SER A 528 37.10 -2.39 18.53
N GLU A 529 36.50 -1.23 18.30
CA GLU A 529 35.22 -1.08 17.56
C GLU A 529 35.46 -0.91 16.03
N HIS A 530 36.67 -1.08 15.55
CA HIS A 530 37.00 -0.90 14.14
C HIS A 530 36.52 -2.09 13.30
N PRO A 531 35.93 -1.91 12.11
CA PRO A 531 35.44 -3.04 11.28
C PRO A 531 36.53 -4.07 10.92
N LEU A 532 37.77 -3.65 10.76
CA LEU A 532 38.91 -4.57 10.54
C LEU A 532 39.20 -5.45 11.77
N ALA A 533 39.04 -4.90 12.96
CA ALA A 533 39.21 -5.66 14.21
C ALA A 533 38.13 -6.76 14.31
N GLU A 534 36.90 -6.44 13.99
CA GLU A 534 35.80 -7.40 13.97
C GLU A 534 36.04 -8.54 12.99
N ALA A 535 36.58 -8.24 11.79
CA ALA A 535 36.99 -9.26 10.82
C ALA A 535 38.05 -10.21 11.35
N ILE A 536 39.08 -9.67 12.03
CA ILE A 536 40.19 -10.47 12.64
C ILE A 536 39.64 -11.35 13.76
N VAL A 537 38.80 -10.80 14.63
CA VAL A 537 38.17 -11.54 15.74
C VAL A 537 37.28 -12.67 15.20
N SER A 538 36.50 -12.40 14.13
CA SER A 538 35.65 -13.41 13.49
C SER A 538 36.45 -14.54 12.88
N TYR A 539 37.54 -14.22 12.17
CA TYR A 539 38.44 -15.21 11.59
C TYR A 539 39.10 -16.12 12.64
N ALA A 540 39.53 -15.56 13.78
CA ALA A 540 40.06 -16.32 14.88
C ALA A 540 39.01 -17.24 15.55
N LYS A 541 37.76 -16.80 15.64
CA LYS A 541 36.61 -17.61 16.13
C LYS A 541 36.34 -18.80 15.20
N GLU A 542 36.38 -18.60 13.89
CA GLU A 542 36.20 -19.69 12.90
C GLU A 542 37.24 -20.77 13.06
N LYS A 543 38.49 -20.38 13.44
CA LYS A 543 39.56 -21.31 13.78
C LYS A 543 39.47 -21.90 15.20
N SER A 544 38.41 -21.59 15.95
CA SER A 544 38.17 -22.05 17.32
C SER A 544 39.29 -21.70 18.30
N LEU A 545 39.91 -20.52 18.12
CA LEU A 545 40.96 -20.04 19.03
C LEU A 545 40.33 -19.38 20.26
N GLU A 546 40.86 -19.69 21.45
CA GLU A 546 40.46 -19.07 22.71
C GLU A 546 41.12 -17.69 22.85
N PHE A 547 40.37 -16.69 23.32
CA PHE A 547 40.89 -15.34 23.50
C PHE A 547 41.57 -15.21 24.87
N LEU A 548 42.72 -14.53 24.87
CA LEU A 548 43.46 -14.22 26.08
C LEU A 548 42.93 -12.94 26.74
N GLU A 549 43.20 -12.78 28.03
CA GLU A 549 42.87 -11.57 28.78
C GLU A 549 43.86 -10.47 28.42
N VAL A 550 43.32 -9.26 28.16
CA VAL A 550 44.11 -8.09 27.77
C VAL A 550 44.31 -7.19 29.00
N ASP A 551 45.57 -7.04 29.43
CA ASP A 551 45.94 -6.24 30.60
C ASP A 551 45.77 -4.74 30.34
N HIS A 552 46.14 -4.28 29.14
CA HIS A 552 46.06 -2.89 28.73
C HIS A 552 45.67 -2.80 27.25
N PHE A 553 44.81 -1.82 26.90
CA PHE A 553 44.38 -1.52 25.54
C PHE A 553 44.34 -0.02 25.30
N GLU A 554 44.96 0.43 24.20
CA GLU A 554 44.97 1.83 23.77
C GLU A 554 44.79 1.92 22.26
N ALA A 555 43.74 2.60 21.81
CA ALA A 555 43.55 2.88 20.40
C ALA A 555 44.39 4.09 19.95
N ILE A 556 45.16 3.94 18.88
CA ILE A 556 45.96 5.00 18.27
C ILE A 556 45.26 5.48 17.00
N PRO A 557 44.55 6.65 17.03
CA PRO A 557 43.70 7.10 15.93
C PRO A 557 44.41 7.14 14.57
N GLY A 558 43.84 6.46 13.56
CA GLY A 558 44.32 6.40 12.19
C GLY A 558 45.62 5.58 12.00
N ARG A 559 46.06 4.81 13.01
CA ARG A 559 47.30 4.01 12.95
C ARG A 559 47.14 2.57 13.37
N GLY A 560 46.34 2.29 14.40
CA GLY A 560 46.14 0.94 14.93
C GLY A 560 45.87 0.97 16.43
N ILE A 561 46.34 -0.08 17.13
CA ILE A 561 46.18 -0.23 18.59
C ILE A 561 47.50 -0.62 19.25
N ASN A 562 47.61 -0.34 20.54
CA ASN A 562 48.61 -0.87 21.46
C ASN A 562 47.88 -1.69 22.53
N ALA A 563 48.32 -2.92 22.75
CA ALA A 563 47.76 -3.79 23.77
C ALA A 563 48.87 -4.53 24.54
N THR A 564 48.57 -4.85 25.81
CA THR A 564 49.45 -5.69 26.64
C THR A 564 48.73 -6.99 26.98
N ILE A 565 49.35 -8.13 26.70
CA ILE A 565 48.81 -9.46 27.00
C ILE A 565 49.93 -10.28 27.65
N ASP A 566 49.67 -10.85 28.81
CA ASP A 566 50.67 -11.61 29.60
C ASP A 566 52.00 -10.85 29.77
N GLY A 567 51.94 -9.55 30.01
CA GLY A 567 53.11 -8.68 30.17
C GLY A 567 53.91 -8.40 28.88
N LYS A 568 53.43 -8.83 27.71
CA LYS A 568 54.00 -8.54 26.39
C LYS A 568 53.27 -7.39 25.73
N GLU A 569 54.02 -6.40 25.26
CA GLU A 569 53.47 -5.28 24.51
C GLU A 569 53.32 -5.66 23.03
N LEU A 570 52.12 -5.40 22.48
CA LEU A 570 51.70 -5.73 21.13
C LEU A 570 51.27 -4.46 20.40
N PHE A 571 51.82 -4.24 19.21
CA PHE A 571 51.37 -3.18 18.30
C PHE A 571 50.69 -3.79 17.09
N VAL A 572 49.45 -3.43 16.85
CA VAL A 572 48.66 -3.85 15.69
C VAL A 572 48.29 -2.63 14.89
N GLY A 573 48.64 -2.55 13.62
CA GLY A 573 48.35 -1.36 12.83
C GLY A 573 49.06 -1.30 11.48
N ASN A 574 49.06 -0.12 10.88
CA ASN A 574 49.62 0.11 9.55
C ASN A 574 51.15 0.32 9.59
N ARG A 575 51.78 0.35 8.39
CA ARG A 575 53.22 0.59 8.21
C ARG A 575 53.74 1.81 8.97
N LYS A 576 52.94 2.85 9.08
CA LYS A 576 53.30 4.10 9.77
C LYS A 576 53.48 3.89 11.26
N LEU A 577 52.60 3.11 11.89
CA LEU A 577 52.74 2.74 13.31
C LEU A 577 54.02 1.92 13.53
N MET A 578 54.29 0.92 12.69
CA MET A 578 55.47 0.09 12.79
C MET A 578 56.77 0.91 12.67
N SER A 579 56.83 1.84 11.72
CA SER A 579 57.96 2.74 11.52
C SER A 579 58.20 3.66 12.72
N GLU A 580 57.13 4.25 13.30
CA GLU A 580 57.23 5.12 14.46
C GLU A 580 57.70 4.40 15.74
N LYS A 581 57.35 3.13 15.85
CA LYS A 581 57.79 2.26 16.94
C LYS A 581 59.14 1.60 16.69
N GLY A 582 59.80 1.85 15.53
CA GLY A 582 61.08 1.29 15.16
C GLY A 582 61.04 -0.21 14.88
N ILE A 583 59.89 -0.76 14.56
CA ILE A 583 59.68 -2.18 14.26
C ILE A 583 60.11 -2.43 12.80
N GLN A 584 61.06 -3.35 12.60
CA GLN A 584 61.47 -3.73 11.26
C GLN A 584 60.47 -4.68 10.62
N THR A 585 59.97 -4.31 9.45
CA THR A 585 58.94 -5.07 8.70
C THR A 585 59.47 -5.69 7.40
N ASN A 586 60.81 -5.74 7.20
CA ASN A 586 61.42 -6.13 5.93
C ASN A 586 61.00 -7.54 5.45
N GLU A 587 60.82 -8.50 6.35
CA GLU A 587 60.37 -9.87 6.00
C GLU A 587 58.88 -9.88 5.62
N ALA A 588 58.07 -9.08 6.28
CA ALA A 588 56.62 -8.99 6.02
C ALA A 588 56.30 -8.20 4.74
N GLU A 589 57.15 -7.26 4.31
CA GLU A 589 56.91 -6.41 3.13
C GLU A 589 56.78 -7.22 1.83
N THR A 590 57.50 -8.32 1.69
CA THR A 590 57.42 -9.17 0.50
C THR A 590 56.05 -9.84 0.40
N ASN A 591 55.54 -10.38 1.51
CA ASN A 591 54.24 -11.02 1.58
C ASN A 591 53.11 -9.97 1.43
N LEU A 592 53.29 -8.82 2.07
CA LEU A 592 52.32 -7.71 1.97
C LEU A 592 52.23 -7.18 0.54
N ALA A 593 53.36 -7.03 -0.16
CA ALA A 593 53.36 -6.62 -1.57
C ALA A 593 52.75 -7.66 -2.52
N GLN A 594 52.74 -8.93 -2.14
CA GLN A 594 52.04 -9.97 -2.87
C GLN A 594 50.54 -9.86 -2.66
N PHE A 595 50.04 -9.75 -1.41
CA PHE A 595 48.63 -9.60 -1.07
C PHE A 595 48.00 -8.29 -1.63
N GLU A 596 48.81 -7.24 -1.76
CA GLU A 596 48.37 -5.98 -2.39
C GLU A 596 48.17 -6.08 -3.92
N LYS A 597 48.67 -7.14 -4.58
CA LYS A 597 48.54 -7.38 -6.02
C LYS A 597 47.36 -8.28 -6.37
N GLU A 598 46.87 -9.07 -5.44
CA GLU A 598 45.70 -9.93 -5.56
C GLU A 598 44.43 -9.14 -5.30
#